data_c968c9d62e13a43daa8b91c20880ef6f
#
_entry.id   c968c9d62e13a43daa8b91c20880ef6f
#
_cell.length_a   1.000
_cell.length_b   1.000
_cell.length_c   1.000
_cell.angle_alpha   90.00
_cell.angle_beta   90.00
_cell.angle_gamma   90.00
#
_symmetry.space_group_name_H-M   'P 1'
#
loop_
_entity.id
_entity.type
_entity.pdbx_description
1 polymer ?
#
loop_
_entity_poly.entity_id
_entity_poly.type
_entity_poly.pdbx_seq_one_letter_code
_entity_poly.pdbx_strand_id
1 'polypeptide(L)'
;MTASAENSFERRRSPAFLILTDLRPLDPAWPSAAAQTDDVRAACAPVLGFDPEIRLTNINDFSASPGSETFVIPAALDFSLWERDALGQRIAEQRRNHPDTLIYHDDVDPGHSLVVDALGLQAAQALGEIAPQKCGLILAASGQGDPGSRAQSYRLMRLLWERLGFARAEVAFVRNTQPFLVHVLEDCAREPFPWVVVFQGQWETEHYEYARLILENFQRSRDAAEHWRIAPAPGAHALLTAWYTQRIIGLWKEKRARDALRTPSAKSPVPAASFIRSYGSGTIARVSDRDSLTEVLSQILPAQKPERVLVKVTWHGYATGTYTDAAALDLLLSALPAPAVILEGHTTSRNLGGAHFDWETEASENRAWIRQQEAEYLRRTGLQQVLARHCAQYVNVTEAFWDEGSPGDPTQFVPQRLLDFRGCPMLSFAKFKGPTRLGISNLFGLIPLPLRSAWHGPNITWFAHVCCDLAKSYGSVFDLCGVVEGLYSAVRWNRRGLYRSRWGNYDLIRDAGCVTASRGLVAADILAARMQGQDVRRSAFFDVVRAELGWDGEAADAPLLTDPHF
;
A
#
# COMPACT_ATOMS: atom_id res chain seq x y z
N MET A 1 37.66 -16.03 -26.66
CA MET A 1 36.67 -16.68 -25.77
C MET A 1 35.70 -15.62 -25.27
N THR A 2 34.79 -15.13 -26.14
CA THR A 2 33.81 -14.07 -25.83
C THR A 2 32.54 -14.30 -26.66
N ALA A 3 31.86 -15.43 -26.43
CA ALA A 3 30.61 -15.73 -27.13
C ALA A 3 29.63 -16.57 -26.29
N SER A 4 29.71 -16.52 -24.95
CA SER A 4 28.82 -17.35 -24.09
C SER A 4 27.95 -16.59 -23.10
N ALA A 5 28.04 -15.24 -23.04
CA ALA A 5 27.24 -14.45 -22.09
C ALA A 5 25.93 -13.89 -22.66
N GLU A 6 25.75 -13.87 -23.99
CA GLU A 6 24.53 -13.32 -24.62
C GLU A 6 23.35 -14.30 -24.72
N ASN A 7 23.57 -15.60 -24.51
CA ASN A 7 22.54 -16.63 -24.73
C ASN A 7 21.77 -17.07 -23.46
N SER A 8 22.02 -16.48 -22.30
CA SER A 8 21.28 -16.83 -21.06
C SER A 8 20.00 -16.02 -20.85
N PHE A 9 19.76 -14.95 -21.63
CA PHE A 9 18.56 -14.10 -21.51
C PHE A 9 17.35 -14.58 -22.33
N GLU A 10 17.53 -15.50 -23.28
CA GLU A 10 16.47 -15.91 -24.23
C GLU A 10 15.61 -17.10 -23.84
N ARG A 11 15.83 -17.70 -22.67
CA ARG A 11 14.91 -18.76 -22.18
C ARG A 11 14.10 -18.31 -20.96
N ARG A 12 13.48 -17.15 -21.01
CA ARG A 12 12.37 -16.90 -20.09
C ARG A 12 11.21 -17.78 -20.53
N ARG A 13 10.74 -18.65 -19.62
CA ARG A 13 9.51 -19.41 -19.84
C ARG A 13 8.38 -18.42 -20.10
N SER A 14 7.40 -18.83 -20.91
CA SER A 14 6.19 -18.05 -21.13
C SER A 14 5.58 -17.65 -19.79
N PRO A 15 5.05 -16.42 -19.68
CA PRO A 15 4.43 -15.94 -18.44
C PRO A 15 3.22 -16.81 -18.09
N ALA A 16 3.10 -17.16 -16.81
CA ALA A 16 1.98 -17.91 -16.27
C ALA A 16 1.00 -16.98 -15.55
N PHE A 17 -0.30 -17.15 -15.78
CA PHE A 17 -1.36 -16.43 -15.11
C PHE A 17 -2.13 -17.42 -14.22
N LEU A 18 -2.23 -17.08 -12.93
CA LEU A 18 -2.92 -17.92 -11.95
C LEU A 18 -4.18 -17.20 -11.48
N ILE A 19 -5.32 -17.81 -11.73
CA ILE A 19 -6.59 -17.41 -11.15
C ILE A 19 -6.73 -18.15 -9.83
N LEU A 20 -6.66 -17.42 -8.72
CA LEU A 20 -6.76 -18.00 -7.39
C LEU A 20 -8.20 -18.05 -6.92
N THR A 21 -8.65 -19.21 -6.50
CA THR A 21 -9.99 -19.46 -5.97
C THR A 21 -9.90 -20.14 -4.60
N ASP A 22 -10.96 -20.07 -3.84
CA ASP A 22 -11.21 -20.87 -2.65
C ASP A 22 -11.70 -22.29 -2.95
N LEU A 23 -12.13 -22.57 -4.19
CA LEU A 23 -12.52 -23.91 -4.63
C LEU A 23 -11.36 -24.90 -4.54
N ARG A 24 -11.68 -26.12 -4.18
CA ARG A 24 -10.77 -27.26 -4.21
C ARG A 24 -11.05 -28.13 -5.44
N PRO A 25 -10.07 -28.90 -5.94
CA PRO A 25 -10.28 -29.75 -7.10
C PRO A 25 -11.43 -30.76 -6.99
N LEU A 26 -11.87 -31.10 -5.77
CA LEU A 26 -12.99 -31.98 -5.51
C LEU A 26 -14.33 -31.27 -5.41
N ASP A 27 -14.36 -29.94 -5.41
CA ASP A 27 -15.61 -29.18 -5.35
C ASP A 27 -16.42 -29.35 -6.65
N PRO A 28 -17.75 -29.52 -6.58
CA PRO A 28 -18.59 -29.70 -7.76
C PRO A 28 -18.49 -28.57 -8.80
N ALA A 29 -18.17 -27.35 -8.35
CA ALA A 29 -18.00 -26.18 -9.23
C ALA A 29 -16.64 -26.14 -9.94
N TRP A 30 -15.66 -26.95 -9.54
CA TRP A 30 -14.30 -26.93 -10.11
C TRP A 30 -14.25 -27.13 -11.63
N PRO A 31 -14.98 -28.11 -12.23
CA PRO A 31 -14.96 -28.29 -13.68
C PRO A 31 -15.42 -27.07 -14.45
N SER A 32 -16.48 -26.39 -13.96
CA SER A 32 -16.99 -25.17 -14.58
C SER A 32 -16.01 -24.01 -14.43
N ALA A 33 -15.34 -23.88 -13.29
CA ALA A 33 -14.32 -22.88 -13.06
C ALA A 33 -13.06 -23.12 -13.94
N ALA A 34 -12.67 -24.37 -14.12
CA ALA A 34 -11.58 -24.75 -15.03
C ALA A 34 -11.93 -24.45 -16.50
N ALA A 35 -13.15 -24.78 -16.96
CA ALA A 35 -13.63 -24.43 -18.29
C ALA A 35 -13.64 -22.93 -18.53
N GLN A 36 -14.08 -22.13 -17.55
CA GLN A 36 -14.03 -20.67 -17.64
C GLN A 36 -12.59 -20.16 -17.82
N THR A 37 -11.61 -20.83 -17.23
CA THR A 37 -10.20 -20.48 -17.40
C THR A 37 -9.74 -20.63 -18.86
N ASP A 38 -10.23 -21.64 -19.57
CA ASP A 38 -9.99 -21.82 -21.00
C ASP A 38 -10.63 -20.71 -21.84
N ASP A 39 -11.84 -20.28 -21.49
CA ASP A 39 -12.51 -19.14 -22.16
C ASP A 39 -11.73 -17.84 -21.95
N VAL A 40 -11.22 -17.60 -20.74
CA VAL A 40 -10.36 -16.45 -20.42
C VAL A 40 -9.07 -16.50 -21.25
N ARG A 41 -8.45 -17.69 -21.38
CA ARG A 41 -7.25 -17.91 -22.18
C ARG A 41 -7.52 -17.56 -23.65
N ALA A 42 -8.59 -18.10 -24.22
CA ALA A 42 -8.98 -17.83 -25.60
C ALA A 42 -9.24 -16.33 -25.86
N ALA A 43 -9.84 -15.62 -24.89
CA ALA A 43 -10.09 -14.19 -24.98
C ALA A 43 -8.82 -13.33 -24.81
N CYS A 44 -7.84 -13.80 -24.03
CA CYS A 44 -6.58 -13.08 -23.81
C CYS A 44 -5.59 -13.21 -24.97
N ALA A 45 -5.49 -14.37 -25.60
CA ALA A 45 -4.46 -14.70 -26.58
C ALA A 45 -4.33 -13.69 -27.74
N PRO A 46 -5.42 -13.23 -28.39
CA PRO A 46 -5.33 -12.24 -29.47
C PRO A 46 -4.77 -10.89 -29.02
N VAL A 47 -5.04 -10.48 -27.76
CA VAL A 47 -4.61 -9.18 -27.24
C VAL A 47 -3.18 -9.22 -26.72
N LEU A 48 -2.77 -10.36 -26.13
CA LEU A 48 -1.42 -10.55 -25.63
C LEU A 48 -0.40 -10.79 -26.74
N GLY A 49 -0.86 -11.34 -27.89
CA GLY A 49 0.00 -11.71 -29.01
C GLY A 49 0.75 -13.03 -28.82
N PHE A 50 0.36 -13.84 -27.83
CA PHE A 50 0.85 -15.18 -27.57
C PHE A 50 -0.25 -15.99 -26.85
N ASP A 51 -0.14 -17.32 -26.82
CA ASP A 51 -1.05 -18.19 -26.06
C ASP A 51 -0.61 -18.21 -24.57
N PRO A 52 -1.39 -17.56 -23.67
CA PRO A 52 -1.01 -17.48 -22.26
C PRO A 52 -1.28 -18.81 -21.54
N GLU A 53 -0.35 -19.21 -20.67
CA GLU A 53 -0.64 -20.27 -19.71
C GLU A 53 -1.52 -19.69 -18.58
N ILE A 54 -2.81 -20.03 -18.57
CA ILE A 54 -3.74 -19.62 -17.51
C ILE A 54 -4.15 -20.87 -16.72
N ARG A 55 -3.98 -20.82 -15.40
CA ARG A 55 -4.32 -21.94 -14.51
C ARG A 55 -5.25 -21.46 -13.41
N LEU A 56 -6.26 -22.30 -13.11
CA LEU A 56 -7.02 -22.18 -11.87
C LEU A 56 -6.23 -22.87 -10.75
N THR A 57 -6.13 -22.23 -9.60
CA THR A 57 -5.35 -22.75 -8.46
C THR A 57 -6.05 -22.38 -7.15
N ASN A 58 -6.15 -23.35 -6.23
CA ASN A 58 -6.58 -23.01 -4.87
C ASN A 58 -5.54 -22.12 -4.21
N ILE A 59 -5.99 -21.14 -3.45
CA ILE A 59 -5.11 -20.19 -2.75
C ILE A 59 -4.10 -20.90 -1.84
N ASN A 60 -4.47 -22.06 -1.29
CA ASN A 60 -3.59 -22.83 -0.42
C ASN A 60 -2.52 -23.62 -1.19
N ASP A 61 -2.73 -23.90 -2.46
CA ASP A 61 -1.83 -24.67 -3.33
C ASP A 61 -0.99 -23.78 -4.25
N PHE A 62 -1.06 -22.46 -4.04
CA PHE A 62 -0.31 -21.51 -4.85
C PHE A 62 1.19 -21.78 -4.81
N SER A 63 1.77 -22.02 -5.99
CA SER A 63 3.21 -22.07 -6.19
C SER A 63 3.60 -21.42 -7.51
N ALA A 64 4.67 -20.63 -7.50
CA ALA A 64 5.25 -20.05 -8.70
C ALA A 64 6.41 -20.92 -9.19
N SER A 65 6.50 -21.11 -10.49
CA SER A 65 7.63 -21.88 -11.08
C SER A 65 8.94 -21.09 -10.97
N PRO A 66 10.05 -21.72 -10.57
CA PRO A 66 11.34 -21.03 -10.48
C PRO A 66 11.74 -20.36 -11.80
N GLY A 67 12.22 -19.13 -11.74
CA GLY A 67 12.66 -18.35 -12.90
C GLY A 67 11.54 -17.93 -13.86
N SER A 68 10.26 -18.04 -13.45
CA SER A 68 9.11 -17.63 -14.26
C SER A 68 8.60 -16.24 -13.92
N GLU A 69 7.80 -15.68 -14.83
CA GLU A 69 6.93 -14.54 -14.53
C GLU A 69 5.54 -15.06 -14.22
N THR A 70 5.05 -14.81 -13.02
CA THR A 70 3.75 -15.31 -12.55
C THR A 70 2.83 -14.14 -12.21
N PHE A 71 1.64 -14.14 -12.80
CA PHE A 71 0.59 -13.16 -12.56
C PHE A 71 -0.52 -13.81 -11.76
N VAL A 72 -0.85 -13.21 -10.62
CA VAL A 72 -1.81 -13.76 -9.65
C VAL A 72 -3.06 -12.90 -9.63
N ILE A 73 -4.20 -13.49 -9.95
CA ILE A 73 -5.50 -12.83 -10.01
C ILE A 73 -6.45 -13.52 -9.01
N PRO A 74 -6.79 -12.88 -7.89
CA PRO A 74 -7.78 -13.43 -6.98
C PRO A 74 -9.17 -13.50 -7.63
N ALA A 75 -9.82 -14.65 -7.57
CA ALA A 75 -11.13 -14.92 -8.15
C ALA A 75 -12.29 -14.74 -7.16
N ALA A 76 -12.00 -14.79 -5.86
CA ALA A 76 -13.04 -14.67 -4.85
C ALA A 76 -13.62 -13.26 -4.79
N LEU A 77 -14.93 -13.13 -4.90
CA LEU A 77 -15.64 -11.86 -4.74
C LEU A 77 -15.78 -11.45 -3.26
N ASP A 78 -15.59 -12.40 -2.36
CA ASP A 78 -15.61 -12.23 -0.90
C ASP A 78 -14.23 -12.60 -0.32
N PHE A 79 -13.20 -11.87 -0.74
CA PHE A 79 -11.82 -12.12 -0.35
C PHE A 79 -11.53 -11.39 0.97
N SER A 80 -11.45 -12.15 2.05
CA SER A 80 -11.19 -11.61 3.38
C SER A 80 -9.79 -10.98 3.51
N LEU A 81 -9.63 -10.13 4.51
CA LEU A 81 -8.30 -9.60 4.86
C LEU A 81 -7.33 -10.74 5.19
N TRP A 82 -7.82 -11.78 5.87
CA TRP A 82 -7.02 -12.97 6.22
C TRP A 82 -6.51 -13.70 4.97
N GLU A 83 -7.35 -13.88 3.95
CA GLU A 83 -6.95 -14.50 2.66
C GLU A 83 -5.97 -13.64 1.89
N ARG A 84 -6.13 -12.30 1.93
CA ARG A 84 -5.15 -11.36 1.36
C ARG A 84 -3.82 -11.46 2.06
N ASP A 85 -3.83 -11.56 3.38
CA ASP A 85 -2.61 -11.70 4.19
C ASP A 85 -1.95 -13.05 3.95
N ALA A 86 -2.71 -14.14 3.88
CA ALA A 86 -2.22 -15.46 3.54
C ALA A 86 -1.59 -15.47 2.14
N LEU A 87 -2.24 -14.86 1.16
CA LEU A 87 -1.68 -14.69 -0.19
C LEU A 87 -0.39 -13.86 -0.16
N GLY A 88 -0.39 -12.74 0.56
CA GLY A 88 0.78 -11.88 0.74
C GLY A 88 1.96 -12.63 1.36
N GLN A 89 1.71 -13.44 2.38
CA GLN A 89 2.73 -14.28 3.03
C GLN A 89 3.27 -15.35 2.06
N ARG A 90 2.41 -16.02 1.31
CA ARG A 90 2.81 -17.02 0.30
C ARG A 90 3.62 -16.39 -0.83
N ILE A 91 3.21 -15.25 -1.36
CA ILE A 91 3.98 -14.52 -2.36
C ILE A 91 5.37 -14.16 -1.82
N ALA A 92 5.44 -13.68 -0.57
CA ALA A 92 6.70 -13.36 0.07
C ALA A 92 7.59 -14.61 0.27
N GLU A 93 7.01 -15.75 0.62
CA GLU A 93 7.70 -17.03 0.74
C GLU A 93 8.23 -17.51 -0.61
N GLN A 94 7.41 -17.51 -1.65
CA GLN A 94 7.83 -17.86 -3.01
C GLN A 94 8.98 -16.98 -3.52
N ARG A 95 8.93 -15.68 -3.26
CA ARG A 95 10.01 -14.74 -3.60
C ARG A 95 11.31 -15.02 -2.83
N ARG A 96 11.21 -15.51 -1.56
CA ARG A 96 12.40 -15.92 -0.79
C ARG A 96 13.02 -17.21 -1.33
N ASN A 97 12.16 -18.18 -1.65
CA ASN A 97 12.61 -19.50 -2.12
C ASN A 97 13.10 -19.46 -3.57
N HIS A 98 12.57 -18.53 -4.37
CA HIS A 98 12.85 -18.39 -5.79
C HIS A 98 13.07 -16.90 -6.13
N PRO A 99 14.22 -16.30 -5.79
CA PRO A 99 14.49 -14.86 -5.95
C PRO A 99 14.45 -14.39 -7.40
N ASP A 100 14.67 -15.28 -8.37
CA ASP A 100 14.59 -14.99 -9.80
C ASP A 100 13.15 -15.03 -10.36
N THR A 101 12.17 -15.41 -9.54
CA THR A 101 10.76 -15.45 -9.93
C THR A 101 10.11 -14.10 -9.72
N LEU A 102 9.51 -13.56 -10.77
CA LEU A 102 8.75 -12.32 -10.72
C LEU A 102 7.27 -12.62 -10.52
N ILE A 103 6.73 -12.20 -9.38
CA ILE A 103 5.32 -12.39 -9.06
C ILE A 103 4.61 -11.04 -9.05
N TYR A 104 3.62 -10.90 -9.92
CA TYR A 104 2.71 -9.75 -10.00
C TYR A 104 1.35 -10.20 -9.44
N HIS A 105 0.70 -9.37 -8.64
CA HIS A 105 -0.62 -9.68 -8.13
C HIS A 105 -1.55 -8.49 -8.26
N ASP A 106 -2.81 -8.78 -8.43
CA ASP A 106 -3.89 -7.81 -8.50
C ASP A 106 -4.71 -7.81 -7.20
N ASP A 107 -5.43 -6.71 -6.95
CA ASP A 107 -6.38 -6.60 -5.84
C ASP A 107 -7.78 -7.04 -6.27
N VAL A 108 -8.56 -7.55 -5.32
CA VAL A 108 -9.98 -7.83 -5.55
C VAL A 108 -10.76 -6.50 -5.58
N ASP A 109 -11.52 -6.27 -6.64
CA ASP A 109 -12.52 -5.19 -6.72
C ASP A 109 -13.92 -5.77 -6.98
N PRO A 110 -14.65 -6.18 -5.94
CA PRO A 110 -16.01 -6.69 -6.08
C PRO A 110 -17.00 -5.62 -6.55
N GLY A 111 -16.65 -4.35 -6.46
CA GLY A 111 -17.45 -3.23 -6.98
C GLY A 111 -17.23 -2.94 -8.47
N HIS A 112 -16.47 -3.76 -9.20
CA HIS A 112 -16.30 -3.59 -10.63
C HIS A 112 -17.64 -3.77 -11.38
N SER A 113 -17.92 -2.93 -12.39
CA SER A 113 -19.21 -2.92 -13.08
C SER A 113 -19.62 -4.27 -13.63
N LEU A 114 -18.70 -5.03 -14.22
CA LEU A 114 -18.97 -6.38 -14.74
C LEU A 114 -19.37 -7.38 -13.65
N VAL A 115 -18.84 -7.24 -12.44
CA VAL A 115 -19.22 -8.07 -11.28
C VAL A 115 -20.62 -7.67 -10.81
N VAL A 116 -20.87 -6.38 -10.66
CA VAL A 116 -22.19 -5.84 -10.29
C VAL A 116 -23.26 -6.28 -11.30
N ASP A 117 -22.95 -6.18 -12.60
CA ASP A 117 -23.87 -6.60 -13.66
C ASP A 117 -24.12 -8.11 -13.65
N ALA A 118 -23.09 -8.94 -13.40
CA ALA A 118 -23.26 -10.40 -13.31
C ALA A 118 -24.16 -10.78 -12.14
N LEU A 119 -23.94 -10.26 -10.95
CA LEU A 119 -24.80 -10.50 -9.77
C LEU A 119 -26.20 -9.92 -9.98
N GLY A 120 -26.31 -8.77 -10.63
CA GLY A 120 -27.58 -8.14 -10.96
C GLY A 120 -28.44 -8.97 -11.91
N LEU A 121 -27.82 -9.61 -12.90
CA LEU A 121 -28.52 -10.51 -13.83
C LEU A 121 -29.04 -11.76 -13.09
N GLN A 122 -28.28 -12.32 -12.16
CA GLN A 122 -28.75 -13.44 -11.33
C GLN A 122 -29.92 -13.04 -10.43
N ALA A 123 -29.86 -11.85 -9.83
CA ALA A 123 -30.97 -11.31 -9.05
C ALA A 123 -32.22 -11.14 -9.92
N ALA A 124 -32.10 -10.54 -11.11
CA ALA A 124 -33.20 -10.37 -12.04
C ALA A 124 -33.79 -11.72 -12.51
N GLN A 125 -32.95 -12.71 -12.79
CA GLN A 125 -33.39 -14.06 -13.14
C GLN A 125 -34.21 -14.70 -12.00
N ALA A 126 -33.76 -14.57 -10.76
CA ALA A 126 -34.47 -15.11 -9.61
C ALA A 126 -35.82 -14.42 -9.36
N LEU A 127 -35.93 -13.13 -9.68
CA LEU A 127 -37.18 -12.36 -9.56
C LEU A 127 -38.21 -12.71 -10.64
N GLY A 128 -37.77 -13.19 -11.82
CA GLY A 128 -38.65 -13.48 -12.93
C GLY A 128 -39.37 -12.22 -13.43
N GLU A 129 -40.71 -12.20 -13.36
CA GLU A 129 -41.52 -11.07 -13.81
C GLU A 129 -41.66 -9.94 -12.77
N ILE A 130 -41.15 -10.13 -11.56
CA ILE A 130 -41.26 -9.14 -10.49
C ILE A 130 -40.25 -8.02 -10.74
N ALA A 131 -40.76 -6.78 -10.88
CA ALA A 131 -39.88 -5.63 -11.07
C ALA A 131 -39.04 -5.37 -9.81
N PRO A 132 -37.72 -5.13 -9.92
CA PRO A 132 -36.86 -4.86 -8.77
C PRO A 132 -37.35 -3.73 -7.85
N GLN A 133 -38.00 -2.70 -8.42
CA GLN A 133 -38.57 -1.57 -7.69
C GLN A 133 -39.71 -1.98 -6.71
N LYS A 134 -40.23 -3.20 -6.87
CA LYS A 134 -41.28 -3.78 -5.99
C LYS A 134 -40.71 -4.86 -5.05
N CYS A 135 -39.38 -5.00 -5.00
CA CYS A 135 -38.70 -6.04 -4.23
C CYS A 135 -37.64 -5.45 -3.31
N GLY A 136 -37.32 -6.17 -2.24
CA GLY A 136 -36.12 -5.95 -1.46
C GLY A 136 -34.95 -6.83 -1.92
N LEU A 137 -33.74 -6.34 -1.72
CA LEU A 137 -32.48 -7.05 -1.94
C LEU A 137 -31.82 -7.37 -0.60
N ILE A 138 -31.37 -8.60 -0.41
CA ILE A 138 -30.41 -8.95 0.65
C ILE A 138 -29.13 -9.43 -0.01
N LEU A 139 -28.02 -8.73 0.19
CA LEU A 139 -26.70 -9.23 -0.17
C LEU A 139 -26.17 -10.07 0.99
N ALA A 140 -26.09 -11.39 0.78
CA ALA A 140 -25.54 -12.33 1.75
C ALA A 140 -24.06 -12.54 1.48
N ALA A 141 -23.21 -12.20 2.44
CA ALA A 141 -21.75 -12.41 2.38
C ALA A 141 -21.33 -13.50 3.37
N SER A 142 -20.15 -14.09 3.20
CA SER A 142 -19.65 -15.16 4.07
C SER A 142 -19.53 -14.76 5.54
N GLY A 143 -19.21 -13.48 5.79
CA GLY A 143 -19.10 -12.96 7.15
C GLY A 143 -17.70 -13.05 7.73
N GLN A 144 -16.70 -12.81 6.91
CA GLN A 144 -15.33 -12.62 7.39
C GLN A 144 -15.27 -11.41 8.31
N GLY A 145 -14.70 -11.58 9.51
CA GLY A 145 -14.83 -10.61 10.61
C GLY A 145 -14.09 -9.28 10.45
N ASP A 146 -13.37 -9.03 9.33
CA ASP A 146 -12.63 -7.80 9.17
C ASP A 146 -13.49 -6.63 8.65
N PRO A 147 -13.24 -5.40 9.17
CA PRO A 147 -14.02 -4.21 8.77
C PRO A 147 -13.90 -3.86 7.28
N GLY A 148 -12.78 -4.16 6.64
CA GLY A 148 -12.54 -3.87 5.23
C GLY A 148 -13.43 -4.71 4.30
N SER A 149 -13.52 -6.02 4.55
CA SER A 149 -14.41 -6.93 3.80
C SER A 149 -15.87 -6.57 4.02
N ARG A 150 -16.27 -6.23 5.26
CA ARG A 150 -17.62 -5.74 5.54
C ARG A 150 -17.96 -4.48 4.74
N ALA A 151 -17.07 -3.50 4.73
CA ALA A 151 -17.26 -2.27 3.97
C ALA A 151 -17.41 -2.53 2.45
N GLN A 152 -16.70 -3.53 1.92
CA GLN A 152 -16.85 -3.95 0.52
C GLN A 152 -18.21 -4.58 0.25
N SER A 153 -18.76 -5.39 1.17
CA SER A 153 -20.11 -5.96 1.05
C SER A 153 -21.17 -4.86 1.04
N TYR A 154 -21.07 -3.87 1.94
CA TYR A 154 -21.98 -2.72 1.93
C TYR A 154 -21.86 -1.89 0.63
N ARG A 155 -20.64 -1.69 0.13
CA ARG A 155 -20.41 -1.00 -1.15
C ARG A 155 -21.04 -1.77 -2.32
N LEU A 156 -20.84 -3.09 -2.39
CA LEU A 156 -21.39 -3.93 -3.44
C LEU A 156 -22.92 -3.92 -3.40
N MET A 157 -23.52 -4.09 -2.21
CA MET A 157 -24.96 -3.99 -2.02
C MET A 157 -25.50 -2.65 -2.53
N ARG A 158 -24.84 -1.54 -2.18
CA ARG A 158 -25.26 -0.21 -2.63
C ARG A 158 -25.21 -0.07 -4.14
N LEU A 159 -24.17 -0.60 -4.79
CA LEU A 159 -24.03 -0.59 -6.25
C LEU A 159 -25.12 -1.43 -6.94
N LEU A 160 -25.44 -2.61 -6.40
CA LEU A 160 -26.54 -3.45 -6.90
C LEU A 160 -27.89 -2.75 -6.73
N TRP A 161 -28.12 -2.16 -5.56
CA TRP A 161 -29.33 -1.42 -5.27
C TRP A 161 -29.55 -0.26 -6.26
N GLU A 162 -28.55 0.59 -6.43
CA GLU A 162 -28.64 1.74 -7.37
C GLU A 162 -28.76 1.28 -8.82
N ARG A 163 -28.06 0.20 -9.20
CA ARG A 163 -28.07 -0.31 -10.57
C ARG A 163 -29.43 -0.86 -11.00
N LEU A 164 -30.12 -1.56 -10.09
CA LEU A 164 -31.37 -2.24 -10.37
C LEU A 164 -32.61 -1.51 -9.82
N GLY A 165 -32.43 -0.57 -8.93
CA GLY A 165 -33.50 0.24 -8.35
C GLY A 165 -34.40 -0.51 -7.40
N PHE A 166 -33.89 -1.43 -6.57
CA PHE A 166 -34.66 -2.14 -5.56
C PHE A 166 -35.39 -1.18 -4.60
N ALA A 167 -36.55 -1.59 -4.08
CA ALA A 167 -37.30 -0.79 -3.11
C ALA A 167 -36.50 -0.58 -1.80
N ARG A 168 -35.78 -1.61 -1.37
CA ARG A 168 -34.93 -1.61 -0.19
C ARG A 168 -33.75 -2.56 -0.39
N ALA A 169 -32.64 -2.33 0.30
CA ALA A 169 -31.50 -3.22 0.26
C ALA A 169 -30.84 -3.35 1.64
N GLU A 170 -30.44 -4.56 1.97
CA GLU A 170 -29.77 -4.92 3.23
C GLU A 170 -28.53 -5.77 2.95
N VAL A 171 -27.56 -5.72 3.88
CA VAL A 171 -26.43 -6.66 3.91
C VAL A 171 -26.65 -7.63 5.05
N ALA A 172 -26.39 -8.90 4.80
CA ALA A 172 -26.42 -9.94 5.81
C ALA A 172 -25.16 -10.80 5.75
N PHE A 173 -24.76 -11.33 6.87
CA PHE A 173 -23.62 -12.23 6.95
C PHE A 173 -24.05 -13.63 7.36
N VAL A 174 -23.49 -14.61 6.69
CA VAL A 174 -23.85 -16.02 6.89
C VAL A 174 -23.26 -16.57 8.18
N ARG A 175 -22.05 -16.15 8.53
CA ARG A 175 -21.29 -16.59 9.72
C ARG A 175 -20.52 -15.41 10.35
N ASN A 176 -20.09 -15.59 11.59
CA ASN A 176 -19.05 -14.82 12.32
C ASN A 176 -19.25 -13.31 12.48
N THR A 177 -20.20 -12.68 11.80
CA THR A 177 -20.34 -11.23 11.79
C THR A 177 -21.80 -10.81 11.74
N GLN A 178 -22.15 -9.77 12.50
CA GLN A 178 -23.48 -9.15 12.43
C GLN A 178 -23.57 -8.11 11.32
N PRO A 179 -24.80 -7.90 10.74
CA PRO A 179 -26.04 -8.59 11.07
C PRO A 179 -26.07 -10.00 10.46
N PHE A 180 -26.47 -11.00 11.26
CA PHE A 180 -26.62 -12.37 10.77
C PHE A 180 -27.80 -12.52 9.81
N LEU A 181 -27.64 -13.36 8.79
CA LEU A 181 -28.66 -13.58 7.75
C LEU A 181 -30.04 -13.90 8.37
N VAL A 182 -30.08 -14.76 9.38
CA VAL A 182 -31.35 -15.14 10.02
C VAL A 182 -32.08 -13.92 10.62
N HIS A 183 -31.35 -13.00 11.27
CA HIS A 183 -31.95 -11.81 11.88
C HIS A 183 -32.42 -10.81 10.80
N VAL A 184 -31.64 -10.64 9.73
CA VAL A 184 -32.05 -9.78 8.60
C VAL A 184 -33.30 -10.34 7.93
N LEU A 185 -33.43 -11.67 7.76
CA LEU A 185 -34.64 -12.31 7.24
C LEU A 185 -35.83 -12.04 8.15
N GLU A 186 -35.67 -12.12 9.48
CA GLU A 186 -36.73 -11.82 10.45
C GLU A 186 -37.23 -10.37 10.40
N ASP A 187 -36.28 -9.43 10.24
CA ASP A 187 -36.61 -8.00 10.13
C ASP A 187 -37.29 -7.70 8.79
N CYS A 188 -36.79 -8.25 7.71
CA CYS A 188 -37.32 -8.07 6.36
C CYS A 188 -38.70 -8.74 6.18
N ALA A 189 -39.00 -9.80 6.92
CA ALA A 189 -40.31 -10.48 6.87
C ALA A 189 -41.50 -9.61 7.33
N ARG A 190 -41.25 -8.47 7.94
CA ARG A 190 -42.28 -7.50 8.34
C ARG A 190 -42.72 -6.59 7.19
N GLU A 191 -41.96 -6.58 6.10
CA GLU A 191 -42.25 -5.76 4.95
C GLU A 191 -43.20 -6.45 3.97
N PRO A 192 -44.10 -5.71 3.29
CA PRO A 192 -45.17 -6.29 2.47
C PRO A 192 -44.76 -6.70 1.06
N PHE A 193 -43.49 -6.67 0.72
CA PHE A 193 -42.97 -6.97 -0.61
C PHE A 193 -42.01 -8.16 -0.62
N PRO A 194 -41.84 -8.83 -1.77
CA PRO A 194 -40.95 -9.98 -1.86
C PRO A 194 -39.48 -9.55 -1.77
N TRP A 195 -38.62 -10.51 -1.39
CA TRP A 195 -37.18 -10.30 -1.25
C TRP A 195 -36.38 -11.27 -2.12
N VAL A 196 -35.28 -10.79 -2.67
CA VAL A 196 -34.27 -11.63 -3.31
C VAL A 196 -32.98 -11.62 -2.48
N VAL A 197 -32.47 -12.81 -2.19
CA VAL A 197 -31.18 -13.02 -1.55
C VAL A 197 -30.15 -13.30 -2.62
N VAL A 198 -29.14 -12.46 -2.71
CA VAL A 198 -27.99 -12.59 -3.62
C VAL A 198 -26.77 -12.89 -2.78
N PHE A 199 -26.08 -13.97 -3.07
CA PHE A 199 -24.85 -14.31 -2.38
C PHE A 199 -23.64 -13.60 -3.00
N GLN A 200 -22.81 -13.00 -2.16
CA GLN A 200 -21.56 -12.35 -2.56
C GLN A 200 -20.49 -13.41 -2.88
N GLY A 201 -20.69 -14.19 -3.93
CA GLY A 201 -19.77 -15.22 -4.36
C GLY A 201 -19.96 -15.53 -5.83
N GLN A 202 -18.94 -16.05 -6.49
CA GLN A 202 -19.01 -16.47 -7.88
C GLN A 202 -19.57 -17.90 -7.99
N TRP A 203 -19.24 -18.77 -7.06
CA TRP A 203 -19.52 -20.20 -7.13
C TRP A 203 -20.43 -20.63 -5.98
N GLU A 204 -21.13 -21.74 -6.21
CA GLU A 204 -21.91 -22.41 -5.16
C GLU A 204 -20.95 -23.16 -4.21
N THR A 205 -20.44 -22.40 -3.26
CA THR A 205 -19.52 -22.88 -2.22
C THR A 205 -20.29 -23.34 -0.98
N GLU A 206 -19.58 -23.90 0.02
CA GLU A 206 -20.16 -24.25 1.32
C GLU A 206 -20.92 -23.07 1.96
N HIS A 207 -20.42 -21.85 1.79
CA HIS A 207 -21.08 -20.65 2.33
C HIS A 207 -22.39 -20.32 1.60
N TYR A 208 -22.42 -20.49 0.27
CA TYR A 208 -23.64 -20.37 -0.51
C TYR A 208 -24.69 -21.40 -0.07
N GLU A 209 -24.30 -22.67 0.04
CA GLU A 209 -25.18 -23.75 0.48
C GLU A 209 -25.71 -23.50 1.89
N TYR A 210 -24.89 -22.99 2.79
CA TYR A 210 -25.33 -22.66 4.14
C TYR A 210 -26.32 -21.49 4.15
N ALA A 211 -26.11 -20.45 3.33
CA ALA A 211 -27.08 -19.36 3.16
C ALA A 211 -28.41 -19.88 2.60
N ARG A 212 -28.36 -20.79 1.62
CA ARG A 212 -29.53 -21.44 1.04
C ARG A 212 -30.31 -22.24 2.09
N LEU A 213 -29.62 -23.03 2.90
CA LEU A 213 -30.26 -23.80 3.98
C LEU A 213 -30.90 -22.90 5.05
N ILE A 214 -30.26 -21.79 5.42
CA ILE A 214 -30.88 -20.81 6.32
C ILE A 214 -32.20 -20.29 5.75
N LEU A 215 -32.17 -19.88 4.46
CA LEU A 215 -33.36 -19.35 3.78
C LEU A 215 -34.48 -20.41 3.67
N GLU A 216 -34.16 -21.63 3.25
CA GLU A 216 -35.14 -22.72 3.15
C GLU A 216 -35.79 -23.09 4.51
N ASN A 217 -35.01 -23.09 5.57
CA ASN A 217 -35.53 -23.31 6.93
C ASN A 217 -36.43 -22.16 7.36
N PHE A 218 -36.03 -20.92 7.05
CA PHE A 218 -36.83 -19.75 7.35
C PHE A 218 -38.19 -19.77 6.60
N GLN A 219 -38.15 -20.08 5.29
CA GLN A 219 -39.36 -20.20 4.46
C GLN A 219 -40.33 -21.27 5.01
N ARG A 220 -39.81 -22.46 5.37
CA ARG A 220 -40.61 -23.55 5.93
C ARG A 220 -41.25 -23.19 7.29
N SER A 221 -40.55 -22.45 8.12
CA SER A 221 -41.03 -22.07 9.44
C SER A 221 -42.14 -21.02 9.42
N ARG A 222 -42.33 -20.31 8.31
CA ARG A 222 -43.26 -19.19 8.17
C ARG A 222 -44.33 -19.36 7.10
N ASP A 223 -44.32 -20.48 6.37
CA ASP A 223 -45.21 -20.72 5.22
C ASP A 223 -45.18 -19.57 4.19
N ALA A 224 -43.97 -19.00 3.97
CA ALA A 224 -43.76 -17.76 3.22
C ALA A 224 -42.90 -17.96 1.97
N ALA A 225 -42.95 -19.15 1.35
CA ALA A 225 -42.08 -19.50 0.23
C ALA A 225 -42.19 -18.52 -0.97
N GLU A 226 -43.37 -17.94 -1.20
CA GLU A 226 -43.60 -17.04 -2.31
C GLU A 226 -42.96 -15.66 -2.16
N HIS A 227 -42.60 -15.26 -0.94
CA HIS A 227 -42.04 -13.95 -0.63
C HIS A 227 -40.52 -13.92 -0.72
N TRP A 228 -39.86 -15.08 -0.86
CA TRP A 228 -38.42 -15.19 -0.79
C TRP A 228 -37.84 -15.93 -1.98
N ARG A 229 -36.84 -15.35 -2.56
CA ARG A 229 -36.08 -15.94 -3.67
C ARG A 229 -34.60 -15.96 -3.34
N ILE A 230 -33.89 -16.96 -3.82
CA ILE A 230 -32.43 -16.98 -3.81
C ILE A 230 -31.93 -16.90 -5.25
N ALA A 231 -31.03 -15.98 -5.52
CA ALA A 231 -30.35 -15.92 -6.79
C ALA A 231 -29.28 -17.03 -6.88
N PRO A 232 -29.20 -17.76 -7.99
CA PRO A 232 -28.09 -18.69 -8.18
C PRO A 232 -26.78 -17.94 -8.20
N ALA A 233 -25.67 -18.62 -7.83
CA ALA A 233 -24.35 -18.05 -8.00
C ALA A 233 -24.05 -17.84 -9.50
N PRO A 234 -23.34 -16.77 -9.88
CA PRO A 234 -23.07 -16.49 -11.31
C PRO A 234 -22.33 -17.60 -12.04
N GLY A 235 -21.50 -18.37 -11.37
CA GLY A 235 -20.72 -19.45 -11.98
C GLY A 235 -19.80 -18.96 -13.09
N ALA A 236 -19.71 -19.72 -14.18
CA ALA A 236 -18.93 -19.40 -15.38
C ALA A 236 -19.67 -18.36 -16.26
N HIS A 237 -19.99 -17.21 -15.72
CA HIS A 237 -20.74 -16.18 -16.44
C HIS A 237 -19.83 -15.37 -17.38
N ALA A 238 -20.32 -15.04 -18.60
CA ALA A 238 -19.54 -14.32 -19.61
C ALA A 238 -18.98 -12.95 -19.13
N LEU A 239 -19.73 -12.22 -18.30
CA LEU A 239 -19.26 -10.96 -17.72
C LEU A 239 -18.08 -11.17 -16.75
N LEU A 240 -18.04 -12.28 -16.00
CA LEU A 240 -16.91 -12.61 -15.13
C LEU A 240 -15.71 -13.09 -15.96
N THR A 241 -15.94 -13.84 -17.04
CA THR A 241 -14.87 -14.14 -18.01
C THR A 241 -14.26 -12.85 -18.58
N ALA A 242 -15.09 -11.88 -18.97
CA ALA A 242 -14.63 -10.57 -19.44
C ALA A 242 -13.87 -9.81 -18.34
N TRP A 243 -14.31 -9.88 -17.10
CA TRP A 243 -13.65 -9.26 -15.96
C TRP A 243 -12.24 -9.83 -15.73
N TYR A 244 -12.07 -11.15 -15.71
CA TYR A 244 -10.75 -11.79 -15.60
C TYR A 244 -9.84 -11.42 -16.78
N THR A 245 -10.40 -11.47 -18.00
CA THR A 245 -9.69 -11.08 -19.22
C THR A 245 -9.14 -9.66 -19.13
N GLN A 246 -9.97 -8.69 -18.71
CA GLN A 246 -9.54 -7.30 -18.53
C GLN A 246 -8.43 -7.18 -17.48
N ARG A 247 -8.51 -7.90 -16.39
CA ARG A 247 -7.50 -7.86 -15.31
C ARG A 247 -6.17 -8.45 -15.77
N ILE A 248 -6.17 -9.60 -16.44
CA ILE A 248 -4.97 -10.22 -17.01
C ILE A 248 -4.29 -9.28 -18.02
N ILE A 249 -5.06 -8.73 -18.94
CA ILE A 249 -4.56 -7.79 -19.94
C ILE A 249 -4.03 -6.52 -19.27
N GLY A 250 -4.72 -6.03 -18.23
CA GLY A 250 -4.29 -4.87 -17.44
C GLY A 250 -2.93 -5.11 -16.79
N LEU A 251 -2.77 -6.20 -16.05
CA LEU A 251 -1.50 -6.57 -15.41
C LEU A 251 -0.36 -6.75 -16.42
N TRP A 252 -0.65 -7.38 -17.56
CA TRP A 252 0.33 -7.54 -18.63
C TRP A 252 0.77 -6.20 -19.23
N LYS A 253 -0.19 -5.31 -19.53
CA LYS A 253 0.12 -3.96 -20.03
C LYS A 253 0.96 -3.17 -19.03
N GLU A 254 0.61 -3.25 -17.74
CA GLU A 254 1.40 -2.63 -16.68
C GLU A 254 2.82 -3.19 -16.61
N LYS A 255 2.96 -4.51 -16.70
CA LYS A 255 4.28 -5.15 -16.77
C LYS A 255 5.08 -4.67 -17.97
N ARG A 256 4.49 -4.67 -19.16
CA ARG A 256 5.18 -4.18 -20.37
C ARG A 256 5.59 -2.71 -20.26
N ALA A 257 4.74 -1.87 -19.69
CA ALA A 257 5.10 -0.47 -19.41
C ALA A 257 6.26 -0.38 -18.42
N ARG A 258 6.27 -1.21 -17.37
CA ARG A 258 7.42 -1.30 -16.43
C ARG A 258 8.70 -1.77 -17.11
N ASP A 259 8.62 -2.76 -18.00
CA ASP A 259 9.77 -3.28 -18.72
C ASP A 259 10.31 -2.25 -19.73
N ALA A 260 9.43 -1.53 -20.42
CA ALA A 260 9.81 -0.44 -21.31
C ALA A 260 10.55 0.69 -20.56
N LEU A 261 10.17 0.95 -19.30
CA LEU A 261 10.89 1.88 -18.42
C LEU A 261 12.23 1.29 -17.90
N ARG A 262 12.36 -0.04 -17.88
CA ARG A 262 13.59 -0.74 -17.46
C ARG A 262 14.56 -0.97 -18.60
N THR A 263 14.10 -1.01 -19.84
CA THR A 263 14.98 -1.11 -21.02
C THR A 263 15.69 0.23 -21.11
N PRO A 264 17.00 0.33 -20.88
CA PRO A 264 17.70 1.56 -21.15
C PRO A 264 17.40 1.91 -22.61
N SER A 265 16.92 3.11 -22.87
CA SER A 265 17.02 3.67 -24.21
C SER A 265 18.43 3.33 -24.70
N ALA A 266 18.59 2.83 -25.92
CA ALA A 266 19.84 2.33 -26.47
C ALA A 266 20.99 3.35 -26.53
N LYS A 267 20.82 4.50 -25.94
CA LYS A 267 21.86 5.38 -25.43
C LYS A 267 22.12 4.96 -23.99
N SER A 268 23.20 4.18 -23.75
CA SER A 268 23.77 4.06 -22.40
C SER A 268 23.77 5.46 -21.81
N PRO A 269 23.08 5.70 -20.66
CA PRO A 269 23.32 6.96 -19.98
C PRO A 269 24.82 6.93 -19.67
N VAL A 270 25.54 7.87 -20.22
CA VAL A 270 26.85 8.25 -19.66
C VAL A 270 26.53 8.37 -18.16
N PRO A 271 27.27 7.70 -17.26
CA PRO A 271 27.04 7.87 -15.84
C PRO A 271 27.08 9.37 -15.63
N ALA A 272 25.94 9.96 -15.30
CA ALA A 272 25.91 11.40 -15.18
C ALA A 272 26.85 11.71 -14.03
N ALA A 273 27.87 12.48 -14.31
CA ALA A 273 28.92 12.79 -13.36
C ALA A 273 28.30 13.29 -12.06
N SER A 274 28.81 12.84 -10.93
CA SER A 274 28.42 13.37 -9.62
C SER A 274 28.53 14.90 -9.70
N PHE A 275 27.48 15.59 -9.29
CA PHE A 275 27.48 17.04 -9.21
C PHE A 275 26.89 17.49 -7.89
N ILE A 276 27.39 18.63 -7.42
CA ILE A 276 26.82 19.32 -6.26
C ILE A 276 26.60 20.78 -6.69
N ARG A 277 25.38 21.29 -6.47
CA ARG A 277 25.03 22.68 -6.77
C ARG A 277 24.26 23.28 -5.61
N SER A 278 24.70 24.45 -5.17
CA SER A 278 24.06 25.20 -4.09
C SER A 278 23.08 26.24 -4.64
N TYR A 279 21.97 26.41 -3.94
CA TYR A 279 20.96 27.42 -4.19
C TYR A 279 20.49 27.95 -2.83
N GLY A 280 20.90 29.15 -2.50
CA GLY A 280 20.72 29.71 -1.16
C GLY A 280 21.41 28.86 -0.09
N SER A 281 20.67 28.49 0.95
CA SER A 281 21.15 27.61 2.02
C SER A 281 21.00 26.11 1.69
N GLY A 282 20.44 25.80 0.53
CA GLY A 282 20.18 24.42 0.10
C GLY A 282 21.13 23.96 -1.00
N THR A 283 21.29 22.64 -1.11
CA THR A 283 22.15 21.96 -2.08
C THR A 283 21.35 20.89 -2.80
N ILE A 284 21.54 20.77 -4.11
CA ILE A 284 21.12 19.63 -4.91
C ILE A 284 22.36 18.85 -5.32
N ALA A 285 22.33 17.55 -5.14
CA ALA A 285 23.44 16.70 -5.51
C ALA A 285 22.97 15.43 -6.24
N ARG A 286 23.82 14.94 -7.12
CA ARG A 286 23.76 13.57 -7.60
C ARG A 286 24.82 12.76 -6.86
N VAL A 287 24.37 11.76 -6.13
CA VAL A 287 25.16 10.91 -5.26
C VAL A 287 25.22 9.52 -5.88
N SER A 288 26.43 9.03 -6.14
CA SER A 288 26.66 7.69 -6.69
C SER A 288 27.27 6.72 -5.68
N ASP A 289 27.91 7.26 -4.63
CA ASP A 289 28.73 6.51 -3.70
C ASP A 289 28.84 7.21 -2.34
N ARG A 290 29.60 6.58 -1.43
CA ARG A 290 29.88 7.08 -0.09
C ARG A 290 30.53 8.47 -0.10
N ASP A 291 31.52 8.66 -0.96
CA ASP A 291 32.35 9.88 -0.93
C ASP A 291 31.53 11.10 -1.37
N SER A 292 30.72 10.95 -2.43
CA SER A 292 29.79 12.00 -2.87
C SER A 292 28.71 12.31 -1.84
N LEU A 293 28.22 11.31 -1.09
CA LEU A 293 27.29 11.57 0.01
C LEU A 293 27.99 12.23 1.19
N THR A 294 29.22 11.82 1.52
CA THR A 294 30.02 12.44 2.57
C THR A 294 30.26 13.92 2.27
N GLU A 295 30.54 14.27 1.02
CA GLU A 295 30.72 15.66 0.57
C GLU A 295 29.44 16.48 0.80
N VAL A 296 28.27 15.96 0.44
CA VAL A 296 26.97 16.61 0.71
C VAL A 296 26.75 16.81 2.20
N LEU A 297 26.96 15.75 3.00
CA LEU A 297 26.76 15.80 4.45
C LEU A 297 27.72 16.78 5.14
N SER A 298 28.94 16.93 4.64
CA SER A 298 29.92 17.88 5.20
C SER A 298 29.51 19.34 5.06
N GLN A 299 28.62 19.68 4.10
CA GLN A 299 28.09 21.02 3.92
C GLN A 299 27.00 21.40 4.92
N ILE A 300 26.31 20.40 5.48
CA ILE A 300 25.15 20.60 6.33
C ILE A 300 25.37 20.23 7.80
N LEU A 301 26.24 19.27 8.06
CA LEU A 301 26.61 18.90 9.43
C LEU A 301 27.66 19.85 10.02
N PRO A 302 27.76 19.97 11.36
CA PRO A 302 28.77 20.77 12.00
C PRO A 302 30.20 20.39 11.56
N ALA A 303 31.08 21.38 11.37
CA ALA A 303 32.47 21.15 11.03
C ALA A 303 33.24 20.40 12.12
N GLN A 304 32.87 20.62 13.39
CA GLN A 304 33.38 19.84 14.51
C GLN A 304 32.67 18.48 14.52
N LYS A 305 33.45 17.40 14.59
CA LYS A 305 32.92 16.04 14.63
C LYS A 305 31.97 15.87 15.83
N PRO A 306 30.70 15.58 15.61
CA PRO A 306 29.76 15.36 16.69
C PRO A 306 30.03 14.02 17.39
N GLU A 307 29.59 13.88 18.62
CA GLU A 307 29.65 12.60 19.35
C GLU A 307 28.71 11.56 18.70
N ARG A 308 27.51 12.01 18.34
CA ARG A 308 26.45 11.21 17.70
C ARG A 308 25.73 12.02 16.63
N VAL A 309 25.11 11.35 15.70
CA VAL A 309 24.15 11.94 14.75
C VAL A 309 22.83 11.25 14.92
N LEU A 310 21.78 12.00 15.24
CA LEU A 310 20.41 11.49 15.24
C LEU A 310 19.91 11.49 13.80
N VAL A 311 19.25 10.42 13.38
CA VAL A 311 18.72 10.29 12.02
C VAL A 311 17.25 9.90 12.08
N LYS A 312 16.35 10.83 11.73
CA LYS A 312 14.94 10.54 11.52
C LYS A 312 14.74 10.03 10.10
N VAL A 313 14.52 8.73 9.98
CA VAL A 313 14.28 8.06 8.70
C VAL A 313 12.80 8.10 8.28
N THR A 314 12.50 7.72 7.06
CA THR A 314 11.11 7.49 6.62
C THR A 314 10.83 6.00 6.56
N TRP A 315 10.14 5.44 7.56
CA TRP A 315 9.72 4.04 7.57
C TRP A 315 8.20 3.94 7.67
N HIS A 316 7.55 4.04 6.53
CA HIS A 316 6.09 4.13 6.46
C HIS A 316 5.37 2.84 6.13
N GLY A 317 6.08 1.79 5.73
CA GLY A 317 5.50 0.51 5.31
C GLY A 317 6.41 -0.20 4.31
N TYR A 318 5.84 -1.16 3.57
CA TYR A 318 6.60 -2.07 2.69
C TYR A 318 6.60 -1.67 1.21
N ALA A 319 5.87 -0.63 0.82
CA ALA A 319 5.76 -0.26 -0.59
C ALA A 319 7.10 0.28 -1.11
N THR A 320 7.65 -0.34 -2.14
CA THR A 320 8.95 -0.01 -2.72
C THR A 320 9.04 1.48 -3.07
N GLY A 321 10.12 2.11 -2.66
CA GLY A 321 10.39 3.54 -2.92
C GLY A 321 9.67 4.50 -1.97
N THR A 322 8.76 4.02 -1.11
CA THR A 322 8.05 4.90 -0.16
C THR A 322 8.70 4.98 1.22
N TYR A 323 9.76 4.24 1.46
CA TYR A 323 10.50 4.23 2.72
C TYR A 323 12.01 4.23 2.45
N THR A 324 12.79 4.68 3.43
CA THR A 324 14.26 4.60 3.41
C THR A 324 14.66 3.13 3.45
N ASP A 325 15.07 2.58 2.31
CA ASP A 325 15.42 1.18 2.16
C ASP A 325 16.79 0.85 2.74
N ALA A 326 17.10 -0.44 2.84
CA ALA A 326 18.33 -0.93 3.45
C ALA A 326 19.59 -0.39 2.74
N ALA A 327 19.56 -0.26 1.40
CA ALA A 327 20.71 0.25 0.64
C ALA A 327 20.94 1.74 0.90
N ALA A 328 19.87 2.55 0.94
CA ALA A 328 19.96 3.98 1.24
C ALA A 328 20.46 4.22 2.68
N LEU A 329 19.97 3.42 3.63
CA LEU A 329 20.42 3.49 5.02
C LEU A 329 21.89 3.07 5.17
N ASP A 330 22.32 2.00 4.48
CA ASP A 330 23.71 1.51 4.53
C ASP A 330 24.68 2.56 3.97
N LEU A 331 24.32 3.18 2.85
CA LEU A 331 25.11 4.26 2.26
C LEU A 331 25.18 5.47 3.22
N LEU A 332 24.06 5.90 3.78
CA LEU A 332 24.02 7.00 4.74
C LEU A 332 24.94 6.71 5.95
N LEU A 333 24.75 5.55 6.60
CA LEU A 333 25.50 5.20 7.81
C LEU A 333 27.01 5.09 7.55
N SER A 334 27.39 4.67 6.34
CA SER A 334 28.82 4.64 5.94
C SER A 334 29.41 6.03 5.69
N ALA A 335 28.57 7.03 5.34
CA ALA A 335 28.99 8.39 5.03
C ALA A 335 28.96 9.34 6.24
N LEU A 336 28.28 8.97 7.34
CA LEU A 336 28.18 9.80 8.54
C LEU A 336 29.53 9.94 9.25
N PRO A 337 29.84 11.14 9.83
CA PRO A 337 31.10 11.37 10.55
C PRO A 337 31.15 10.72 11.95
N ALA A 338 30.02 10.26 12.48
CA ALA A 338 29.89 9.73 13.82
C ALA A 338 28.82 8.60 13.90
N PRO A 339 28.82 7.78 14.96
CA PRO A 339 27.80 6.77 15.17
C PRO A 339 26.38 7.36 15.16
N ALA A 340 25.45 6.64 14.56
CA ALA A 340 24.06 7.08 14.37
C ALA A 340 23.11 6.55 15.44
N VAL A 341 22.13 7.38 15.79
CA VAL A 341 20.91 6.99 16.52
C VAL A 341 19.74 7.15 15.56
N ILE A 342 19.15 6.04 15.12
CA ILE A 342 18.03 6.03 14.18
C ILE A 342 16.73 6.23 14.93
N LEU A 343 15.92 7.19 14.47
CA LEU A 343 14.66 7.57 15.10
C LEU A 343 13.48 7.27 14.16
N GLU A 344 12.47 6.58 14.64
CA GLU A 344 11.18 6.47 13.99
C GLU A 344 10.10 6.10 15.01
N GLY A 345 8.89 6.61 14.83
CA GLY A 345 7.75 6.16 15.60
C GLY A 345 7.05 4.99 14.89
N HIS A 346 6.34 4.15 15.66
CA HIS A 346 5.55 3.07 15.08
C HIS A 346 4.41 3.61 14.20
N THR A 347 4.07 2.87 13.15
CA THR A 347 2.90 3.17 12.30
C THR A 347 2.17 1.88 11.93
N THR A 348 0.83 1.94 11.93
CA THR A 348 -0.04 0.81 11.59
C THR A 348 0.22 0.24 10.18
N SER A 349 0.77 1.03 9.27
CA SER A 349 1.12 0.57 7.92
C SER A 349 2.32 -0.39 7.87
N ARG A 350 3.03 -0.59 8.97
CA ARG A 350 4.09 -1.60 9.13
C ARG A 350 3.58 -2.89 9.78
N ASN A 351 2.35 -2.89 10.28
CA ASN A 351 1.77 -4.07 10.91
C ASN A 351 1.52 -5.16 9.87
N LEU A 352 1.94 -6.35 10.21
CA LEU A 352 1.62 -7.55 9.45
C LEU A 352 0.23 -8.02 9.85
N GLY A 353 -0.54 -8.44 8.85
CA GLY A 353 -1.86 -8.97 9.11
C GLY A 353 -2.95 -7.92 9.29
N GLY A 354 -2.66 -6.64 9.00
CA GLY A 354 -3.68 -5.57 9.06
C GLY A 354 -4.36 -5.43 10.42
N ALA A 355 -3.82 -6.09 11.47
CA ALA A 355 -4.41 -6.09 12.79
C ALA A 355 -4.59 -4.65 13.27
N HIS A 356 -5.83 -4.27 13.44
CA HIS A 356 -6.17 -3.02 14.10
C HIS A 356 -5.71 -3.13 15.54
N PHE A 357 -4.93 -2.15 15.93
CA PHE A 357 -4.52 -1.99 17.29
C PHE A 357 -5.75 -1.55 18.10
N ASP A 358 -6.17 -2.37 19.02
CA ASP A 358 -7.20 -2.00 19.98
C ASP A 358 -6.56 -1.15 21.08
N TRP A 359 -6.87 0.15 21.03
CA TRP A 359 -6.35 1.13 21.98
C TRP A 359 -6.99 1.03 23.37
N GLU A 360 -8.05 0.27 23.52
CA GLU A 360 -8.73 0.03 24.78
C GLU A 360 -8.05 -1.06 25.63
N THR A 361 -7.20 -1.89 24.99
CA THR A 361 -6.39 -2.86 25.72
C THR A 361 -5.21 -2.21 26.45
N GLU A 362 -4.80 -2.79 27.57
CA GLU A 362 -3.72 -2.24 28.40
C GLU A 362 -2.41 -2.02 27.64
N ALA A 363 -1.75 -0.90 27.91
CA ALA A 363 -0.54 -0.47 27.22
C ALA A 363 0.62 -1.51 27.26
N SER A 364 0.65 -2.39 28.25
CA SER A 364 1.65 -3.45 28.38
C SER A 364 1.54 -4.54 27.32
N GLU A 365 0.32 -4.99 26.99
CA GLU A 365 0.09 -6.01 25.95
C GLU A 365 0.42 -5.47 24.56
N ASN A 366 0.09 -4.19 24.34
CA ASN A 366 0.35 -3.50 23.08
C ASN A 366 1.85 -3.29 22.81
N ARG A 367 2.66 -3.06 23.84
CA ARG A 367 4.12 -2.89 23.69
C ARG A 367 4.81 -4.15 23.18
N ALA A 368 4.47 -5.31 23.71
CA ALA A 368 5.06 -6.58 23.27
C ALA A 368 4.74 -6.85 21.80
N TRP A 369 3.50 -6.61 21.41
CA TRP A 369 3.07 -6.77 20.04
C TRP A 369 3.75 -5.77 19.09
N ILE A 370 3.84 -4.47 19.45
CA ILE A 370 4.56 -3.48 18.64
C ILE A 370 6.01 -3.86 18.45
N ARG A 371 6.71 -4.30 19.50
CA ARG A 371 8.10 -4.78 19.40
C ARG A 371 8.23 -5.93 18.41
N GLN A 372 7.29 -6.86 18.43
CA GLN A 372 7.26 -7.95 17.46
C GLN A 372 7.05 -7.45 16.02
N GLN A 373 6.12 -6.50 15.79
CA GLN A 373 5.89 -5.91 14.47
C GLN A 373 7.11 -5.14 13.98
N GLU A 374 7.75 -4.36 14.84
CA GLU A 374 8.98 -3.63 14.53
C GLU A 374 10.14 -4.57 14.18
N ALA A 375 10.37 -5.60 15.00
CA ALA A 375 11.41 -6.58 14.73
C ALA A 375 11.20 -7.29 13.39
N GLU A 376 9.97 -7.67 13.08
CA GLU A 376 9.62 -8.31 11.83
C GLU A 376 9.75 -7.36 10.63
N TYR A 377 9.35 -6.08 10.79
CA TYR A 377 9.57 -5.06 9.77
C TYR A 377 11.06 -4.90 9.44
N LEU A 378 11.90 -4.72 10.47
CA LEU A 378 13.35 -4.55 10.29
C LEU A 378 14.00 -5.80 9.65
N ARG A 379 13.55 -6.99 10.05
CA ARG A 379 14.02 -8.25 9.49
C ARG A 379 13.66 -8.40 8.01
N ARG A 380 12.39 -8.19 7.65
CA ARG A 380 11.89 -8.35 6.27
C ARG A 380 12.46 -7.34 5.29
N THR A 381 12.69 -6.13 5.74
CA THR A 381 13.26 -5.05 4.92
C THR A 381 14.77 -5.09 4.82
N GLY A 382 15.45 -5.97 5.56
CA GLY A 382 16.91 -6.03 5.63
C GLY A 382 17.55 -4.92 6.47
N LEU A 383 16.74 -4.05 7.06
CA LEU A 383 17.24 -2.93 7.88
C LEU A 383 17.95 -3.41 9.14
N GLN A 384 17.52 -4.55 9.73
CA GLN A 384 18.17 -5.13 10.91
C GLN A 384 19.66 -5.43 10.68
N GLN A 385 20.00 -6.01 9.49
CA GLN A 385 21.38 -6.31 9.16
C GLN A 385 22.21 -5.04 8.96
N VAL A 386 21.63 -3.99 8.40
CA VAL A 386 22.29 -2.69 8.22
C VAL A 386 22.56 -2.04 9.56
N LEU A 387 21.57 -1.98 10.46
CA LEU A 387 21.75 -1.44 11.81
C LEU A 387 22.85 -2.18 12.58
N ALA A 388 22.86 -3.52 12.51
CA ALA A 388 23.87 -4.35 13.18
C ALA A 388 25.27 -4.11 12.59
N ARG A 389 25.43 -4.03 11.26
CA ARG A 389 26.72 -3.77 10.58
C ARG A 389 27.36 -2.47 11.03
N HIS A 390 26.56 -1.42 11.18
CA HIS A 390 27.04 -0.11 11.59
C HIS A 390 26.98 0.16 13.09
N CYS A 391 26.59 -0.83 13.90
CA CYS A 391 26.36 -0.66 15.34
C CYS A 391 25.44 0.54 15.64
N ALA A 392 24.47 0.81 14.75
CA ALA A 392 23.55 1.92 14.88
C ALA A 392 22.44 1.59 15.87
N GLN A 393 22.22 2.49 16.83
CA GLN A 393 21.13 2.37 17.79
C GLN A 393 19.80 2.72 17.10
N TYR A 394 18.73 1.95 17.37
CA TYR A 394 17.37 2.30 16.97
C TYR A 394 16.55 2.68 18.20
N VAL A 395 15.85 3.81 18.10
CA VAL A 395 14.91 4.30 19.13
C VAL A 395 13.52 4.39 18.50
N ASN A 396 12.59 3.56 18.98
CA ASN A 396 11.18 3.68 18.67
C ASN A 396 10.58 4.80 19.53
N VAL A 397 10.28 5.93 18.91
CA VAL A 397 9.78 7.12 19.61
C VAL A 397 8.40 6.88 20.23
N THR A 398 7.58 5.99 19.66
CA THR A 398 6.29 5.61 20.26
C THR A 398 6.47 4.92 21.61
N GLU A 399 7.45 4.01 21.72
CA GLU A 399 7.76 3.37 23.01
C GLU A 399 8.34 4.36 24.03
N ALA A 400 9.29 5.21 23.59
CA ALA A 400 9.86 6.23 24.46
C ALA A 400 8.78 7.16 25.04
N PHE A 401 7.83 7.56 24.21
CA PHE A 401 6.70 8.37 24.63
C PHE A 401 5.82 7.67 25.69
N TRP A 402 5.53 6.39 25.52
CA TRP A 402 4.72 5.64 26.48
C TRP A 402 5.43 5.38 27.82
N ASP A 403 6.76 5.27 27.81
CA ASP A 403 7.55 5.10 29.02
C ASP A 403 7.51 6.35 29.91
N GLU A 404 7.38 7.52 29.32
CA GLU A 404 7.50 8.81 29.98
C GLU A 404 6.15 9.48 30.30
N GLY A 405 5.04 8.85 29.90
CA GLY A 405 3.69 9.40 30.06
C GLY A 405 3.20 10.15 28.82
N SER A 406 1.90 10.42 28.77
CA SER A 406 1.26 11.09 27.63
C SER A 406 1.16 12.61 27.89
N PRO A 407 1.92 13.44 27.17
CA PRO A 407 1.72 14.89 27.22
C PRO A 407 0.40 15.28 26.54
N GLY A 408 -0.18 16.38 26.95
CA GLY A 408 -1.39 16.93 26.32
C GLY A 408 -1.18 17.34 24.87
N ASP A 409 0.03 17.81 24.53
CA ASP A 409 0.43 18.21 23.18
C ASP A 409 1.69 17.46 22.72
N PRO A 410 1.56 16.47 21.82
CA PRO A 410 2.70 15.68 21.36
C PRO A 410 3.65 16.48 20.45
N THR A 411 3.25 17.64 19.93
CA THR A 411 4.14 18.49 19.11
C THR A 411 5.17 19.22 19.94
N GLN A 412 4.89 19.41 21.22
CA GLN A 412 5.78 20.07 22.18
C GLN A 412 6.64 19.09 22.98
N PHE A 413 6.52 17.80 22.69
CA PHE A 413 7.16 16.77 23.48
C PHE A 413 8.38 16.16 22.77
N VAL A 414 9.52 16.28 23.41
CA VAL A 414 10.73 15.53 23.04
C VAL A 414 11.01 14.52 24.16
N PRO A 415 10.96 13.21 23.87
CA PRO A 415 11.19 12.19 24.91
C PRO A 415 12.51 12.38 25.65
N GLN A 416 12.50 12.18 26.97
CA GLN A 416 13.70 12.31 27.82
C GLN A 416 14.87 11.46 27.30
N ARG A 417 14.57 10.26 26.80
CA ARG A 417 15.57 9.38 26.17
C ARG A 417 16.31 10.04 24.99
N LEU A 418 15.70 11.02 24.33
CA LEU A 418 16.34 11.79 23.26
C LEU A 418 17.07 13.01 23.79
N LEU A 419 16.66 13.55 24.95
CA LEU A 419 17.31 14.72 25.56
C LEU A 419 18.75 14.42 26.02
N ASP A 420 19.11 13.14 26.20
CA ASP A 420 20.49 12.71 26.45
C ASP A 420 21.44 13.05 25.28
N PHE A 421 20.87 13.30 24.08
CA PHE A 421 21.61 13.70 22.88
C PHE A 421 21.47 15.21 22.56
N ARG A 422 21.09 16.02 23.53
CA ARG A 422 20.93 17.47 23.36
C ARG A 422 22.17 18.11 22.74
N GLY A 423 21.93 18.97 21.72
CA GLY A 423 23.00 19.65 21.00
C GLY A 423 23.69 18.83 19.92
N CYS A 424 23.34 17.52 19.79
CA CYS A 424 23.78 16.75 18.63
C CYS A 424 23.02 17.17 17.35
N PRO A 425 23.63 17.04 16.17
CA PRO A 425 22.91 17.22 14.92
C PRO A 425 21.84 16.15 14.73
N MET A 426 20.65 16.59 14.31
CA MET A 426 19.55 15.72 13.95
C MET A 426 19.22 15.85 12.48
N LEU A 427 19.43 14.80 11.73
CA LEU A 427 19.19 14.70 10.32
C LEU A 427 17.78 14.17 10.04
N SER A 428 16.90 14.99 9.45
CA SER A 428 15.67 14.48 8.84
C SER A 428 16.01 13.89 7.48
N PHE A 429 16.22 12.58 7.44
CA PHE A 429 16.55 11.82 6.22
C PHE A 429 15.26 11.30 5.60
N ALA A 430 14.63 12.17 4.82
CA ALA A 430 13.32 11.94 4.25
C ALA A 430 13.41 11.26 2.89
N LYS A 431 12.52 10.29 2.65
CA LYS A 431 12.36 9.68 1.33
C LYS A 431 11.76 10.68 0.32
N PHE A 432 12.36 10.78 -0.86
CA PHE A 432 11.82 11.59 -1.95
C PHE A 432 10.53 10.96 -2.47
N LYS A 433 9.40 11.45 -1.97
CA LYS A 433 8.07 10.95 -2.33
C LYS A 433 7.07 12.09 -2.42
N GLY A 434 6.92 12.64 -3.63
CA GLY A 434 6.00 13.69 -4.11
C GLY A 434 5.19 14.41 -3.09
N PRO A 435 4.44 15.41 -3.49
CA PRO A 435 4.85 16.81 -3.52
C PRO A 435 4.94 17.48 -2.16
N THR A 436 4.38 16.94 -1.08
CA THR A 436 4.27 17.63 0.22
C THR A 436 4.72 16.77 1.41
N ARG A 437 5.45 15.68 1.14
CA ARG A 437 5.87 14.74 2.19
C ARG A 437 7.38 14.56 2.16
N LEU A 438 8.07 15.61 2.55
CA LEU A 438 9.52 15.78 2.49
C LEU A 438 10.13 15.84 3.91
N GLY A 439 11.25 16.54 4.09
CA GLY A 439 12.00 16.58 5.34
C GLY A 439 11.24 17.14 6.53
N ILE A 440 10.51 18.25 6.34
CA ILE A 440 9.68 18.86 7.40
C ILE A 440 8.57 17.89 7.80
N SER A 441 7.83 17.36 6.83
CA SER A 441 6.75 16.41 7.10
C SER A 441 7.23 15.03 7.57
N ASN A 442 8.50 14.68 7.38
CA ASN A 442 9.09 13.48 7.92
C ASN A 442 9.10 13.49 9.46
N LEU A 443 9.22 14.67 10.07
CA LEU A 443 9.15 14.81 11.52
C LEU A 443 7.79 14.39 12.10
N PHE A 444 6.72 14.45 11.32
CA PHE A 444 5.40 13.94 11.74
C PHE A 444 5.43 12.48 12.20
N GLY A 445 6.38 11.70 11.70
CA GLY A 445 6.65 10.34 12.18
C GLY A 445 7.08 10.25 13.64
N LEU A 446 7.45 11.36 14.29
CA LEU A 446 7.81 11.44 15.70
C LEU A 446 6.59 11.58 16.63
N ILE A 447 5.41 11.92 16.10
CA ILE A 447 4.16 11.83 16.87
C ILE A 447 3.85 10.36 17.12
N PRO A 448 3.72 9.94 18.40
CA PRO A 448 3.46 8.54 18.73
C PRO A 448 2.03 8.14 18.37
N LEU A 449 1.79 6.85 18.22
CA LEU A 449 0.45 6.30 18.24
C LEU A 449 -0.08 6.32 19.71
N PRO A 450 -1.41 6.50 19.91
CA PRO A 450 -2.50 6.63 18.92
C PRO A 450 -2.67 8.03 18.36
N LEU A 451 -2.02 9.02 18.92
CA LEU A 451 -2.26 10.44 18.67
C LEU A 451 -2.03 10.85 17.22
N ARG A 452 -1.12 10.17 16.51
CA ARG A 452 -0.74 10.51 15.13
C ARG A 452 -1.93 10.69 14.18
N SER A 453 -2.97 9.86 14.26
CA SER A 453 -4.12 9.97 13.38
C SER A 453 -4.93 11.24 13.62
N ALA A 454 -5.13 11.62 14.87
CA ALA A 454 -5.84 12.84 15.26
C ALA A 454 -5.06 14.09 14.83
N TRP A 455 -3.75 14.08 15.02
CA TRP A 455 -2.87 15.20 14.68
C TRP A 455 -2.60 15.35 13.19
N HIS A 456 -2.95 14.38 12.36
CA HIS A 456 -2.91 14.55 10.90
C HIS A 456 -3.89 15.65 10.43
N GLY A 457 -4.96 15.86 11.18
CA GLY A 457 -5.91 16.94 10.98
C GLY A 457 -6.77 16.83 9.72
N PRO A 458 -7.65 17.81 9.51
CA PRO A 458 -8.64 17.78 8.44
C PRO A 458 -8.10 18.22 7.06
N ASN A 459 -6.97 18.93 7.01
CA ASN A 459 -6.46 19.53 5.78
C ASN A 459 -4.94 19.74 5.80
N ILE A 460 -4.39 20.14 4.66
CA ILE A 460 -2.95 20.32 4.46
C ILE A 460 -2.37 21.48 5.29
N THR A 461 -3.15 22.52 5.55
CA THR A 461 -2.73 23.69 6.34
C THR A 461 -2.54 23.30 7.80
N TRP A 462 -3.51 22.58 8.38
CA TRP A 462 -3.39 22.03 9.73
C TRP A 462 -2.17 21.11 9.84
N PHE A 463 -2.01 20.20 8.89
CA PHE A 463 -0.87 19.28 8.84
C PHE A 463 0.47 20.05 8.78
N ALA A 464 0.53 21.15 8.02
CA ALA A 464 1.72 21.98 7.93
C ALA A 464 2.06 22.64 9.27
N HIS A 465 1.07 23.20 9.99
CA HIS A 465 1.27 23.78 11.34
C HIS A 465 1.86 22.72 12.29
N VAL A 466 1.27 21.54 12.34
CA VAL A 466 1.77 20.44 13.19
C VAL A 466 3.22 20.07 12.85
N CYS A 467 3.56 20.01 11.57
CA CYS A 467 4.94 19.73 11.14
C CYS A 467 5.90 20.86 11.51
N CYS A 468 5.47 22.13 11.43
CA CYS A 468 6.26 23.28 11.84
C CYS A 468 6.48 23.31 13.36
N ASP A 469 5.46 23.01 14.15
CA ASP A 469 5.59 22.94 15.60
C ASP A 469 6.57 21.85 16.05
N LEU A 470 6.53 20.67 15.40
CA LEU A 470 7.54 19.64 15.61
C LEU A 470 8.95 20.12 15.23
N ALA A 471 9.09 20.82 14.11
CA ALA A 471 10.38 21.37 13.70
C ALA A 471 10.93 22.37 14.70
N LYS A 472 10.08 23.24 15.27
CA LYS A 472 10.46 24.18 16.32
C LYS A 472 10.86 23.45 17.60
N SER A 473 10.05 22.50 18.06
CA SER A 473 10.29 21.75 19.30
C SER A 473 11.58 20.95 19.24
N TYR A 474 11.78 20.16 18.18
CA TYR A 474 13.02 19.40 18.00
C TYR A 474 14.20 20.33 17.70
N GLY A 475 14.00 21.42 16.95
CA GLY A 475 15.02 22.43 16.68
C GLY A 475 15.47 23.23 17.91
N SER A 476 14.68 23.28 18.98
CA SER A 476 15.09 23.86 20.26
C SER A 476 16.06 22.98 21.06
N VAL A 477 16.15 21.69 20.70
CA VAL A 477 16.97 20.69 21.39
C VAL A 477 18.16 20.26 20.55
N PHE A 478 17.97 20.13 19.23
CA PHE A 478 18.94 19.58 18.28
C PHE A 478 19.28 20.57 17.17
N ASP A 479 20.47 20.44 16.58
CA ASP A 479 20.83 21.14 15.35
C ASP A 479 20.19 20.41 14.15
N LEU A 480 19.04 20.90 13.67
CA LEU A 480 18.26 20.24 12.63
C LEU A 480 18.88 20.44 11.25
N CYS A 481 19.08 19.33 10.54
CA CYS A 481 19.49 19.29 9.14
C CYS A 481 18.46 18.53 8.31
N GLY A 482 18.20 18.98 7.09
CA GLY A 482 17.29 18.33 6.14
C GLY A 482 18.04 17.61 5.02
N VAL A 483 17.67 16.36 4.76
CA VAL A 483 18.07 15.63 3.55
C VAL A 483 16.82 14.95 2.98
N VAL A 484 16.54 15.21 1.71
CA VAL A 484 15.53 14.47 0.95
C VAL A 484 16.25 13.57 -0.05
N GLU A 485 16.11 12.26 0.13
CA GLU A 485 16.86 11.26 -0.60
C GLU A 485 16.01 10.51 -1.64
N GLY A 486 16.49 10.48 -2.87
CA GLY A 486 16.05 9.64 -3.97
C GLY A 486 17.22 8.82 -4.50
N LEU A 487 18.00 8.19 -3.62
CA LEU A 487 19.24 7.50 -3.96
C LEU A 487 18.98 6.33 -4.92
N TYR A 488 18.42 5.25 -4.42
CA TYR A 488 18.14 4.05 -5.21
C TYR A 488 16.70 4.00 -5.70
N SER A 489 15.83 4.78 -5.09
CA SER A 489 14.44 4.88 -5.51
C SER A 489 13.81 6.21 -5.06
N ALA A 490 12.95 6.76 -5.90
CA ALA A 490 12.12 7.92 -5.60
C ALA A 490 10.69 7.67 -6.06
N VAL A 491 9.73 8.38 -5.50
CA VAL A 491 8.31 8.22 -5.83
C VAL A 491 7.77 9.50 -6.45
N ARG A 492 7.11 9.35 -7.58
CA ARG A 492 6.31 10.39 -8.23
C ARG A 492 4.84 9.98 -8.20
N TRP A 493 4.03 10.69 -7.43
CA TRP A 493 2.59 10.42 -7.38
C TRP A 493 1.94 10.68 -8.74
N ASN A 494 1.23 9.68 -9.24
CA ASN A 494 0.57 9.73 -10.51
C ASN A 494 -0.71 8.88 -10.44
N ARG A 495 -1.88 9.47 -10.77
CA ARG A 495 -3.16 8.73 -10.77
C ARG A 495 -3.14 7.50 -11.69
N ARG A 496 -2.29 7.50 -12.71
CA ARG A 496 -2.07 6.40 -13.65
C ARG A 496 -0.76 5.64 -13.37
N GLY A 497 -0.14 5.90 -12.22
CA GLY A 497 1.13 5.28 -11.82
C GLY A 497 1.02 3.77 -11.73
N LEU A 498 2.13 3.11 -12.06
CA LEU A 498 2.22 1.65 -12.17
C LEU A 498 2.30 0.94 -10.82
N TYR A 499 2.60 1.67 -9.77
CA TYR A 499 2.70 1.16 -8.40
C TYR A 499 1.54 1.69 -7.58
N ARG A 500 1.07 0.87 -6.62
CA ARG A 500 0.00 1.26 -5.71
C ARG A 500 0.47 1.21 -4.26
N SER A 501 0.08 2.20 -3.49
CA SER A 501 0.19 2.23 -2.04
C SER A 501 -1.17 2.56 -1.43
N ARG A 502 -1.29 2.48 -0.11
CA ARG A 502 -2.52 2.94 0.58
C ARG A 502 -2.86 4.42 0.34
N TRP A 503 -1.91 5.22 -0.15
CA TRP A 503 -2.10 6.65 -0.43
C TRP A 503 -2.36 6.98 -1.89
N GLY A 504 -2.37 5.99 -2.78
CA GLY A 504 -2.64 6.16 -4.21
C GLY A 504 -1.61 5.49 -5.11
N ASN A 505 -1.78 5.72 -6.41
CA ASN A 505 -0.86 5.20 -7.41
C ASN A 505 0.35 6.14 -7.58
N TYR A 506 1.49 5.55 -7.96
CA TYR A 506 2.74 6.29 -8.17
C TYR A 506 3.63 5.62 -9.21
N ASP A 507 4.55 6.40 -9.78
CA ASP A 507 5.66 5.91 -10.58
C ASP A 507 6.89 5.76 -9.69
N LEU A 508 7.63 4.67 -9.86
CA LEU A 508 8.89 4.43 -9.19
C LEU A 508 10.05 4.82 -10.10
N ILE A 509 10.83 5.80 -9.67
CA ILE A 509 12.06 6.21 -10.32
C ILE A 509 13.18 5.46 -9.62
N ARG A 510 13.96 4.67 -10.39
CA ARG A 510 15.07 3.87 -9.86
C ARG A 510 16.40 4.55 -10.14
N ASP A 511 17.35 4.35 -9.24
CA ASP A 511 18.74 4.76 -9.36
C ASP A 511 18.90 6.25 -9.76
N ALA A 512 18.00 7.09 -9.23
CA ALA A 512 18.04 8.51 -9.50
C ALA A 512 19.29 9.19 -8.91
N GLY A 513 19.81 8.64 -7.83
CA GLY A 513 20.98 9.17 -7.13
C GLY A 513 20.80 10.59 -6.62
N CYS A 514 19.55 11.07 -6.55
CA CYS A 514 19.29 12.48 -6.26
C CYS A 514 19.13 12.72 -4.76
N VAL A 515 19.75 13.80 -4.30
CA VAL A 515 19.67 14.26 -2.92
C VAL A 515 19.50 15.78 -2.91
N THR A 516 18.57 16.28 -2.08
CA THR A 516 18.58 17.69 -1.68
C THR A 516 18.92 17.78 -0.20
N ALA A 517 19.73 18.75 0.18
CA ALA A 517 20.22 18.90 1.54
C ALA A 517 20.28 20.37 1.98
N SER A 518 20.10 20.63 3.29
CA SER A 518 20.30 21.96 3.85
C SER A 518 20.60 21.91 5.35
N ARG A 519 21.26 22.92 5.87
CA ARG A 519 21.15 23.26 7.30
C ARG A 519 19.74 23.76 7.56
N GLY A 520 19.09 23.24 8.59
CA GLY A 520 17.64 23.37 8.72
C GLY A 520 16.92 22.44 7.71
N LEU A 521 15.62 22.63 7.56
CA LEU A 521 14.76 21.74 6.77
C LEU A 521 14.23 22.39 5.48
N VAL A 522 14.05 23.71 5.51
CA VAL A 522 13.21 24.46 4.55
C VAL A 522 13.80 24.44 3.13
N ALA A 523 15.08 24.74 2.97
CA ALA A 523 15.69 24.83 1.64
C ALA A 523 15.77 23.44 0.96
N ALA A 524 16.07 22.38 1.72
CA ALA A 524 16.07 21.01 1.18
C ALA A 524 14.69 20.62 0.64
N ASP A 525 13.62 20.96 1.38
CA ASP A 525 12.24 20.66 0.99
C ASP A 525 11.80 21.49 -0.23
N ILE A 526 12.14 22.77 -0.26
CA ILE A 526 11.87 23.66 -1.40
C ILE A 526 12.51 23.09 -2.65
N LEU A 527 13.80 22.74 -2.59
CA LEU A 527 14.55 22.21 -3.72
C LEU A 527 13.96 20.87 -4.19
N ALA A 528 13.63 19.96 -3.26
CA ALA A 528 13.01 18.68 -3.59
C ALA A 528 11.63 18.84 -4.25
N ALA A 529 10.81 19.79 -3.80
CA ALA A 529 9.52 20.11 -4.40
C ALA A 529 9.70 20.71 -5.81
N ARG A 530 10.67 21.60 -5.99
CA ARG A 530 11.02 22.19 -7.30
C ARG A 530 11.49 21.12 -8.30
N MET A 531 12.27 20.15 -7.86
CA MET A 531 12.68 19.02 -8.70
C MET A 531 11.50 18.18 -9.19
N GLN A 532 10.39 18.17 -8.46
CA GLN A 532 9.15 17.53 -8.88
C GLN A 532 8.26 18.41 -9.77
N GLY A 533 8.75 19.58 -10.16
CA GLY A 533 8.00 20.52 -11.00
C GLY A 533 6.93 21.32 -10.25
N GLN A 534 7.01 21.37 -8.90
CA GLN A 534 6.05 22.13 -8.11
C GLN A 534 6.41 23.60 -8.01
N ASP A 535 5.38 24.44 -8.12
CA ASP A 535 5.47 25.83 -7.71
C ASP A 535 5.22 25.94 -6.19
N VAL A 536 6.33 25.96 -5.44
CA VAL A 536 6.28 26.06 -3.97
C VAL A 536 5.59 27.33 -3.46
N ARG A 537 5.54 28.39 -4.29
CA ARG A 537 4.87 29.65 -3.97
C ARG A 537 3.35 29.57 -4.01
N ARG A 538 2.80 28.52 -4.62
CA ARG A 538 1.36 28.23 -4.71
C ARG A 538 0.92 27.07 -3.84
N SER A 539 1.74 26.66 -2.90
CA SER A 539 1.45 25.51 -2.04
C SER A 539 1.02 25.98 -0.66
N ALA A 540 -0.20 25.63 -0.26
CA ALA A 540 -0.72 25.94 1.08
C ALA A 540 0.18 25.38 2.21
N PHE A 541 0.87 24.26 1.98
CA PHE A 541 1.86 23.73 2.91
C PHE A 541 3.04 24.69 3.07
N PHE A 542 3.61 25.13 1.96
CA PHE A 542 4.76 26.02 1.98
C PHE A 542 4.40 27.47 2.39
N ASP A 543 3.14 27.88 2.29
CA ASP A 543 2.69 29.16 2.84
C ASP A 543 2.81 29.17 4.38
N VAL A 544 2.41 28.09 5.04
CA VAL A 544 2.59 27.92 6.49
C VAL A 544 4.08 27.81 6.85
N VAL A 545 4.85 27.00 6.12
CA VAL A 545 6.29 26.86 6.35
C VAL A 545 6.99 28.21 6.27
N ARG A 546 6.65 29.02 5.26
CA ARG A 546 7.21 30.39 5.10
C ARG A 546 6.88 31.29 6.28
N ALA A 547 5.66 31.21 6.78
CA ALA A 547 5.22 32.07 7.90
C ALA A 547 5.90 31.66 9.23
N GLU A 548 6.16 30.36 9.44
CA GLU A 548 6.54 29.82 10.74
C GLU A 548 8.02 29.44 10.88
N LEU A 549 8.65 28.98 9.81
CA LEU A 549 10.04 28.52 9.80
C LEU A 549 10.96 29.41 8.95
N GLY A 550 10.39 30.39 8.25
CA GLY A 550 11.12 31.25 7.35
C GLY A 550 11.14 30.73 5.92
N TRP A 551 11.90 31.41 5.03
CA TRP A 551 11.89 31.16 3.60
C TRP A 551 13.28 31.35 2.99
N ASP A 552 13.67 30.41 2.14
CA ASP A 552 14.85 30.55 1.29
C ASP A 552 14.43 30.95 -0.13
N GLY A 553 14.58 32.23 -0.47
CA GLY A 553 14.19 32.78 -1.75
C GLY A 553 15.03 32.25 -2.91
N GLU A 554 16.34 32.04 -2.72
CA GLU A 554 17.22 31.52 -3.74
C GLU A 554 16.92 30.05 -4.06
N ALA A 555 16.63 29.25 -3.05
CA ALA A 555 16.18 27.88 -3.25
C ALA A 555 14.83 27.85 -3.99
N ALA A 556 13.91 28.77 -3.68
CA ALA A 556 12.61 28.88 -4.35
C ALA A 556 12.70 29.35 -5.80
N ASP A 557 13.73 30.10 -6.14
CA ASP A 557 14.02 30.59 -7.50
C ASP A 557 14.98 29.68 -8.29
N ALA A 558 15.45 28.60 -7.69
CA ALA A 558 16.26 27.61 -8.38
C ALA A 558 15.59 27.21 -9.71
N PRO A 559 16.32 27.16 -10.82
CA PRO A 559 15.76 26.74 -12.09
C PRO A 559 15.07 25.40 -11.92
N LEU A 560 13.91 25.22 -12.59
CA LEU A 560 13.23 23.92 -12.61
C LEU A 560 14.20 22.90 -13.18
N LEU A 561 14.79 22.11 -12.32
CA LEU A 561 15.64 20.99 -12.70
C LEU A 561 14.71 19.87 -13.16
N THR A 562 14.15 20.04 -14.34
CA THR A 562 13.52 18.94 -15.05
C THR A 562 14.63 18.00 -15.50
N ASP A 563 15.17 17.23 -14.58
CA ASP A 563 15.89 16.03 -14.96
C ASP A 563 14.87 15.13 -15.69
N PRO A 564 15.13 14.70 -16.92
CA PRO A 564 14.24 13.79 -17.65
C PRO A 564 14.01 12.47 -16.91
N HIS A 565 14.73 12.21 -15.84
CA HIS A 565 14.54 11.07 -14.94
C HIS A 565 13.57 11.38 -13.76
N PHE A 566 13.11 12.65 -13.59
CA PHE A 566 12.14 13.06 -12.58
C PHE A 566 10.80 13.53 -13.17
#